data_95e0512577f4d6144a77d2d70c87ebb8
#
_entry.id   95e0512577f4d6144a77d2d70c87ebb8
#
_cell.length_a   1.000
_cell.length_b   1.000
_cell.length_c   1.000
_cell.angle_alpha   90.00
_cell.angle_beta   90.00
_cell.angle_gamma   90.00
#
_symmetry.space_group_name_H-M   'P 1'
#
loop_
_entity.id
_entity.type
_entity.pdbx_description
1 polymer ?
#
loop_
_entity_poly.entity_id
_entity_poly.type
_entity_poly.pdbx_seq_one_letter_code
_entity_poly.pdbx_strand_id
1 'polypeptide(L)'
;MIEKINEARDFISKITNNQNIDTMIILGSGMGGFEDNYEPLNQLDYSEIPNFLTPSIEGHAGKLSLVSINNKITAILSGRAHYYEGYPIQELVIPVRAFSLLGVKNLVLTNAAGGIADKYVPGDIISITDHINLTGDNPLIGKNLDKFGPRFPDMSEVYSKNFLRLAEKVAKNHFEFKTGIYAWFTGPSYETPAEVQFAKNIGADLVGMSTVPEAIVAK
;
A
#
# COMPACT_ATOMS: atom_id res chain seq x y z
N MET A 1 12.77 16.29 -0.32
CA MET A 1 12.13 14.98 -0.01
C MET A 1 12.27 14.61 1.47
N ILE A 2 13.48 14.46 2.01
CA ILE A 2 13.66 14.06 3.44
C ILE A 2 13.00 15.02 4.43
N GLU A 3 13.00 16.32 4.16
CA GLU A 3 12.31 17.32 4.97
C GLU A 3 10.80 17.07 5.02
N LYS A 4 10.17 16.86 3.85
CA LYS A 4 8.74 16.53 3.76
C LYS A 4 8.37 15.28 4.58
N ILE A 5 9.23 14.25 4.52
CA ILE A 5 9.02 13.03 5.30
C ILE A 5 9.14 13.29 6.80
N ASN A 6 10.13 14.09 7.22
CA ASN A 6 10.32 14.44 8.62
C ASN A 6 9.17 15.30 9.17
N GLU A 7 8.67 16.26 8.40
CA GLU A 7 7.52 17.09 8.80
C GLU A 7 6.28 16.22 9.05
N ALA A 8 5.97 15.30 8.14
CA ALA A 8 4.86 14.35 8.31
C ALA A 8 5.07 13.47 9.56
N ARG A 9 6.28 12.88 9.71
CA ARG A 9 6.63 12.07 10.89
C ARG A 9 6.46 12.83 12.18
N ASP A 10 7.00 14.06 12.27
CA ASP A 10 7.00 14.87 13.50
C ASP A 10 5.58 15.28 13.90
N PHE A 11 4.74 15.58 12.90
CA PHE A 11 3.32 15.86 13.13
C PHE A 11 2.61 14.61 13.69
N ILE A 12 2.75 13.43 13.04
CA ILE A 12 2.13 12.19 13.51
C ILE A 12 2.67 11.81 14.90
N SER A 13 3.96 11.96 15.15
CA SER A 13 4.57 11.69 16.47
C SER A 13 3.91 12.49 17.59
N LYS A 14 3.62 13.78 17.35
CA LYS A 14 2.96 14.64 18.32
C LYS A 14 1.54 14.19 18.66
N ILE A 15 0.75 13.85 17.64
CA ILE A 15 -0.65 13.42 17.85
C ILE A 15 -0.77 12.06 18.50
N THR A 16 0.24 11.21 18.36
CA THR A 16 0.32 9.90 19.02
C THR A 16 0.95 9.99 20.42
N ASN A 17 1.32 11.18 20.91
CA ASN A 17 2.08 11.35 22.14
C ASN A 17 3.36 10.50 22.18
N ASN A 18 4.05 10.36 21.03
CA ASN A 18 5.22 9.51 20.83
C ASN A 18 4.99 8.02 21.14
N GLN A 19 3.74 7.56 21.13
CA GLN A 19 3.44 6.14 21.28
C GLN A 19 3.91 5.36 20.03
N ASN A 20 4.35 4.14 20.27
CA ASN A 20 4.81 3.26 19.20
C ASN A 20 3.64 2.75 18.35
N ILE A 21 3.72 2.93 17.04
CA ILE A 21 2.77 2.38 16.06
C ILE A 21 3.37 1.08 15.53
N ASP A 22 2.69 -0.05 15.75
CA ASP A 22 3.19 -1.39 15.37
C ASP A 22 2.95 -1.71 13.90
N THR A 23 1.77 -1.36 13.42
CA THR A 23 1.28 -1.77 12.09
C THR A 23 0.66 -0.58 11.37
N MET A 24 0.88 -0.54 10.06
CA MET A 24 0.22 0.38 9.13
C MET A 24 -0.59 -0.44 8.12
N ILE A 25 -1.84 -0.02 7.89
CA ILE A 25 -2.72 -0.61 6.88
C ILE A 25 -3.12 0.49 5.90
N ILE A 26 -2.89 0.28 4.61
CA ILE A 26 -3.40 1.18 3.56
C ILE A 26 -4.56 0.50 2.86
N LEU A 27 -5.74 1.08 3.04
CA LEU A 27 -6.97 0.60 2.41
C LEU A 27 -7.07 1.13 0.98
N GLY A 28 -7.32 0.24 0.05
CA GLY A 28 -7.62 0.56 -1.34
C GLY A 28 -9.11 0.56 -1.63
N SER A 29 -9.46 0.74 -2.90
CA SER A 29 -10.85 0.71 -3.38
C SER A 29 -11.57 -0.56 -2.95
N GLY A 30 -12.81 -0.43 -2.52
CA GLY A 30 -13.65 -1.53 -2.03
C GLY A 30 -13.47 -1.88 -0.55
N MET A 31 -12.49 -1.27 0.16
CA MET A 31 -12.23 -1.52 1.57
C MET A 31 -12.67 -0.38 2.50
N GLY A 32 -13.38 0.62 1.96
CA GLY A 32 -13.95 1.72 2.76
C GLY A 32 -14.87 1.19 3.86
N GLY A 33 -14.79 1.81 5.04
CA GLY A 33 -15.55 1.39 6.22
C GLY A 33 -14.91 0.25 7.03
N PHE A 34 -13.75 -0.27 6.62
CA PHE A 34 -13.02 -1.26 7.45
C PHE A 34 -12.64 -0.67 8.82
N GLU A 35 -12.21 0.59 8.84
CA GLU A 35 -11.87 1.33 10.05
C GLU A 35 -13.04 1.52 11.01
N ASP A 36 -14.29 1.52 10.55
CA ASP A 36 -15.50 1.69 11.36
C ASP A 36 -15.73 0.53 12.33
N ASN A 37 -15.02 -0.58 12.15
CA ASN A 37 -15.03 -1.70 13.11
C ASN A 37 -14.24 -1.41 14.39
N TYR A 38 -13.54 -0.28 14.48
CA TYR A 38 -12.68 0.06 15.60
C TYR A 38 -12.97 1.46 16.12
N GLU A 39 -13.01 1.63 17.43
CA GLU A 39 -13.07 2.96 18.07
C GLU A 39 -11.74 3.69 17.83
N PRO A 40 -11.74 4.86 17.18
CA PRO A 40 -10.50 5.57 16.91
C PRO A 40 -9.93 6.23 18.17
N LEU A 41 -8.65 6.02 18.41
CA LEU A 41 -7.87 6.77 19.41
C LEU A 41 -7.63 8.21 18.92
N ASN A 42 -7.46 8.36 17.62
CA ASN A 42 -7.33 9.64 16.93
C ASN A 42 -7.71 9.46 15.43
N GLN A 43 -8.28 10.49 14.83
CA GLN A 43 -8.63 10.50 13.41
C GLN A 43 -8.36 11.88 12.81
N LEU A 44 -7.80 11.91 11.60
CA LEU A 44 -7.38 13.10 10.87
C LEU A 44 -7.65 12.97 9.38
N ASP A 45 -8.01 14.05 8.74
CA ASP A 45 -7.97 14.11 7.28
C ASP A 45 -6.52 14.25 6.77
N TYR A 46 -6.18 13.68 5.61
CA TYR A 46 -4.83 13.79 5.05
C TYR A 46 -4.41 15.24 4.82
N SER A 47 -5.35 16.13 4.53
CA SER A 47 -5.11 17.56 4.37
C SER A 47 -4.56 18.24 5.62
N GLU A 48 -4.76 17.66 6.81
CA GLU A 48 -4.22 18.17 8.07
C GLU A 48 -2.78 17.70 8.32
N ILE A 49 -2.33 16.65 7.61
CA ILE A 49 -1.01 16.04 7.78
C ILE A 49 -0.04 16.65 6.76
N PRO A 50 1.05 17.28 7.20
CA PRO A 50 2.01 17.87 6.28
C PRO A 50 2.49 16.89 5.22
N ASN A 51 2.44 17.30 3.96
CA ASN A 51 2.92 16.57 2.80
C ASN A 51 2.19 15.23 2.49
N PHE A 52 1.07 14.93 3.14
CA PHE A 52 0.19 13.87 2.68
C PHE A 52 -0.62 14.36 1.50
N LEU A 53 -0.76 13.51 0.50
CA LEU A 53 -1.57 13.79 -0.69
C LEU A 53 -3.03 13.41 -0.41
N THR A 54 -3.94 14.32 -0.72
CA THR A 54 -5.37 14.02 -0.63
C THR A 54 -5.82 13.33 -1.92
N PRO A 55 -6.36 12.10 -1.85
CA PRO A 55 -6.88 11.42 -3.02
C PRO A 55 -8.03 12.20 -3.66
N SER A 56 -8.08 12.22 -4.99
CA SER A 56 -9.17 12.84 -5.73
C SER A 56 -10.24 11.85 -6.18
N ILE A 57 -10.04 10.56 -5.90
CA ILE A 57 -10.86 9.46 -6.40
C ILE A 57 -11.99 9.14 -5.43
N GLU A 58 -13.20 8.95 -5.95
CA GLU A 58 -14.36 8.51 -5.18
C GLU A 58 -14.10 7.17 -4.48
N GLY A 59 -14.54 7.04 -3.21
CA GLY A 59 -14.29 5.86 -2.38
C GLY A 59 -12.94 5.85 -1.64
N HIS A 60 -12.13 6.91 -1.79
CA HIS A 60 -10.92 7.13 -1.02
C HIS A 60 -11.14 8.30 -0.06
N ALA A 61 -11.43 8.00 1.22
CA ALA A 61 -11.80 9.02 2.20
C ALA A 61 -10.66 10.01 2.53
N GLY A 62 -9.41 9.62 2.30
CA GLY A 62 -8.26 10.46 2.61
C GLY A 62 -8.09 10.71 4.11
N LYS A 63 -8.28 9.69 4.94
CA LYS A 63 -8.24 9.77 6.40
C LYS A 63 -7.19 8.83 7.00
N LEU A 64 -6.55 9.29 8.05
CA LEU A 64 -5.74 8.50 8.96
C LEU A 64 -6.54 8.24 10.24
N SER A 65 -6.78 6.98 10.57
CA SER A 65 -7.35 6.55 11.85
C SER A 65 -6.30 5.78 12.64
N LEU A 66 -6.04 6.19 13.87
CA LEU A 66 -5.23 5.45 14.83
C LEU A 66 -6.15 4.64 15.72
N VAL A 67 -6.01 3.33 15.73
CA VAL A 67 -6.88 2.42 16.47
C VAL A 67 -6.05 1.45 17.32
N SER A 68 -6.68 0.86 18.34
CA SER A 68 -6.05 -0.22 19.11
C SER A 68 -6.55 -1.57 18.62
N ILE A 69 -5.65 -2.40 18.09
CA ILE A 69 -5.92 -3.78 17.70
C ILE A 69 -5.03 -4.69 18.55
N ASN A 70 -5.63 -5.55 19.35
CA ASN A 70 -4.91 -6.45 20.27
C ASN A 70 -3.88 -5.72 21.16
N ASN A 71 -4.25 -4.58 21.71
CA ASN A 71 -3.42 -3.70 22.56
C ASN A 71 -2.19 -3.11 21.82
N LYS A 72 -2.21 -3.07 20.50
CA LYS A 72 -1.19 -2.44 19.66
C LYS A 72 -1.81 -1.30 18.85
N ILE A 73 -1.10 -0.18 18.76
CA ILE A 73 -1.56 0.92 17.91
C ILE A 73 -1.32 0.56 16.46
N THR A 74 -2.40 0.63 15.70
CA THR A 74 -2.44 0.40 14.26
C THR A 74 -2.86 1.70 13.57
N ALA A 75 -2.11 2.12 12.57
CA ALA A 75 -2.48 3.22 11.68
C ALA A 75 -3.26 2.66 10.49
N ILE A 76 -4.49 3.11 10.30
CA ILE A 76 -5.32 2.77 9.14
C ILE A 76 -5.42 4.00 8.26
N LEU A 77 -4.94 3.89 7.04
CA LEU A 77 -5.01 4.91 6.00
C LEU A 77 -6.16 4.56 5.05
N SER A 78 -7.25 5.31 5.13
CA SER A 78 -8.46 5.07 4.32
C SER A 78 -8.36 5.75 2.97
N GLY A 79 -7.81 5.01 2.01
CA GLY A 79 -7.50 5.47 0.67
C GLY A 79 -6.04 5.88 0.48
N ARG A 80 -5.68 6.10 -0.79
CA ARG A 80 -4.36 6.57 -1.23
C ARG A 80 -4.47 7.42 -2.47
N ALA A 81 -3.50 8.31 -2.69
CA ALA A 81 -3.30 8.97 -3.97
C ALA A 81 -2.64 7.98 -4.96
N HIS A 82 -2.95 8.14 -6.25
CA HIS A 82 -2.45 7.27 -7.31
C HIS A 82 -1.52 8.02 -8.26
N TYR A 83 -0.64 7.27 -8.92
CA TYR A 83 0.32 7.84 -9.86
C TYR A 83 -0.36 8.56 -11.03
N TYR A 84 -1.51 8.05 -11.52
CA TYR A 84 -2.28 8.67 -12.60
C TYR A 84 -2.96 9.99 -12.20
N GLU A 85 -2.98 10.38 -10.94
CA GLU A 85 -3.45 11.68 -10.48
C GLU A 85 -2.42 12.81 -10.76
N GLY A 86 -1.24 12.44 -11.31
CA GLY A 86 -0.21 13.39 -11.76
C GLY A 86 0.79 13.78 -10.67
N TYR A 87 0.78 13.13 -9.53
CA TYR A 87 1.76 13.37 -8.46
C TYR A 87 3.10 12.69 -8.77
N PRO A 88 4.24 13.31 -8.37
CA PRO A 88 5.53 12.63 -8.41
C PRO A 88 5.50 11.33 -7.59
N ILE A 89 6.00 10.25 -8.17
CA ILE A 89 5.97 8.92 -7.53
C ILE A 89 6.61 8.91 -6.13
N GLN A 90 7.64 9.76 -5.91
CA GLN A 90 8.32 9.90 -4.63
C GLN A 90 7.42 10.51 -3.53
N GLU A 91 6.39 11.28 -3.91
CA GLU A 91 5.45 11.89 -2.97
C GLU A 91 4.35 10.91 -2.56
N LEU A 92 3.96 9.98 -3.44
CA LEU A 92 2.99 8.92 -3.12
C LEU A 92 3.43 8.05 -1.94
N VAL A 93 4.73 7.92 -1.75
CA VAL A 93 5.31 7.02 -0.73
C VAL A 93 5.75 7.73 0.55
N ILE A 94 5.47 9.04 0.68
CA ILE A 94 5.75 9.80 1.91
C ILE A 94 5.09 9.14 3.13
N PRO A 95 3.82 8.70 3.09
CA PRO A 95 3.20 8.04 4.23
C PRO A 95 3.99 6.83 4.71
N VAL A 96 4.36 5.90 3.82
CA VAL A 96 5.11 4.69 4.18
C VAL A 96 6.45 5.05 4.82
N ARG A 97 7.18 6.01 4.26
CA ARG A 97 8.46 6.47 4.80
C ARG A 97 8.33 7.19 6.15
N ALA A 98 7.30 8.03 6.32
CA ALA A 98 7.05 8.70 7.58
C ALA A 98 6.75 7.70 8.70
N PHE A 99 5.88 6.72 8.45
CA PHE A 99 5.55 5.68 9.41
C PHE A 99 6.72 4.72 9.69
N SER A 100 7.59 4.44 8.72
CA SER A 100 8.80 3.65 8.98
C SER A 100 9.73 4.36 9.98
N LEU A 101 9.84 5.70 9.91
CA LEU A 101 10.60 6.50 10.89
C LEU A 101 9.95 6.57 12.28
N LEU A 102 8.67 6.25 12.40
CA LEU A 102 7.94 6.09 13.66
C LEU A 102 8.04 4.67 14.23
N GLY A 103 8.80 3.79 13.56
CA GLY A 103 9.07 2.44 14.04
C GLY A 103 8.06 1.39 13.61
N VAL A 104 7.16 1.70 12.68
CA VAL A 104 6.24 0.71 12.08
C VAL A 104 7.05 -0.42 11.45
N LYS A 105 6.67 -1.65 11.77
CA LYS A 105 7.35 -2.88 11.34
C LYS A 105 6.52 -3.69 10.34
N ASN A 106 5.21 -3.48 10.35
CA ASN A 106 4.28 -4.26 9.56
C ASN A 106 3.47 -3.32 8.66
N LEU A 107 3.52 -3.56 7.36
CA LEU A 107 2.71 -2.86 6.37
C LEU A 107 1.76 -3.85 5.69
N VAL A 108 0.47 -3.53 5.71
CA VAL A 108 -0.57 -4.24 4.95
C VAL A 108 -1.11 -3.31 3.88
N LEU A 109 -1.06 -3.76 2.64
CA LEU A 109 -1.57 -3.02 1.49
C LEU A 109 -2.78 -3.76 0.92
N THR A 110 -3.88 -3.05 0.70
CA THR A 110 -5.03 -3.60 -0.02
C THR A 110 -5.29 -2.79 -1.30
N ASN A 111 -5.85 -3.43 -2.30
CA ASN A 111 -6.25 -2.81 -3.55
C ASN A 111 -7.40 -3.58 -4.21
N ALA A 112 -8.13 -2.94 -5.12
CA ALA A 112 -8.91 -3.64 -6.12
C ALA A 112 -8.01 -3.90 -7.34
N ALA A 113 -8.11 -5.09 -7.92
CA ALA A 113 -7.33 -5.50 -9.09
C ALA A 113 -8.19 -6.22 -10.13
N GLY A 114 -7.82 -6.11 -11.39
CA GLY A 114 -8.35 -6.96 -12.45
C GLY A 114 -7.72 -8.35 -12.39
N GLY A 115 -8.52 -9.39 -12.16
CA GLY A 115 -8.05 -10.77 -12.28
C GLY A 115 -7.95 -11.17 -13.75
N ILE A 116 -6.74 -11.44 -14.23
CA ILE A 116 -6.49 -11.83 -15.62
C ILE A 116 -6.23 -13.33 -15.78
N ALA A 117 -5.88 -14.03 -14.70
CA ALA A 117 -5.77 -15.48 -14.71
C ALA A 117 -7.17 -16.13 -14.63
N ASP A 118 -7.38 -17.20 -15.43
CA ASP A 118 -8.69 -17.83 -15.60
C ASP A 118 -9.22 -18.53 -14.31
N LYS A 119 -8.36 -18.70 -13.31
CA LYS A 119 -8.68 -19.28 -11.98
C LYS A 119 -9.42 -18.34 -11.04
N TYR A 120 -9.53 -17.05 -11.37
CA TYR A 120 -10.15 -16.05 -10.49
C TYR A 120 -11.54 -15.66 -10.93
N VAL A 121 -12.37 -15.34 -9.93
CA VAL A 121 -13.72 -14.80 -10.14
C VAL A 121 -13.88 -13.49 -9.36
N PRO A 122 -14.81 -12.60 -9.78
CA PRO A 122 -15.10 -11.38 -9.04
C PRO A 122 -15.48 -11.68 -7.58
N GLY A 123 -14.86 -10.96 -6.64
CA GLY A 123 -15.05 -11.16 -5.20
C GLY A 123 -13.98 -12.03 -4.54
N ASP A 124 -13.08 -12.64 -5.29
CA ASP A 124 -11.94 -13.37 -4.73
C ASP A 124 -11.01 -12.44 -3.93
N ILE A 125 -10.50 -12.94 -2.79
CA ILE A 125 -9.43 -12.31 -2.03
C ILE A 125 -8.13 -13.01 -2.40
N ILE A 126 -7.18 -12.24 -2.97
CA ILE A 126 -5.94 -12.79 -3.51
C ILE A 126 -4.75 -12.17 -2.80
N SER A 127 -3.88 -13.00 -2.23
CA SER A 127 -2.63 -12.55 -1.63
C SER A 127 -1.56 -12.37 -2.72
N ILE A 128 -1.03 -11.14 -2.82
CA ILE A 128 0.05 -10.82 -3.77
C ILE A 128 1.34 -11.46 -3.26
N THR A 129 1.97 -12.28 -4.12
CA THR A 129 3.24 -12.96 -3.81
C THR A 129 4.44 -12.31 -4.45
N ASP A 130 4.23 -11.58 -5.55
CA ASP A 130 5.24 -10.85 -6.28
C ASP A 130 4.60 -9.77 -7.16
N HIS A 131 5.41 -8.90 -7.76
CA HIS A 131 4.89 -7.90 -8.68
C HIS A 131 5.78 -7.70 -9.92
N ILE A 132 5.15 -7.20 -10.97
CA ILE A 132 5.81 -6.73 -12.19
C ILE A 132 5.49 -5.25 -12.35
N ASN A 133 6.52 -4.42 -12.39
CA ASN A 133 6.38 -2.98 -12.61
C ASN A 133 6.45 -2.66 -14.11
N LEU A 134 5.32 -2.27 -14.70
CA LEU A 134 5.20 -1.93 -16.13
C LEU A 134 5.08 -0.43 -16.41
N THR A 135 5.25 0.42 -15.38
CA THR A 135 5.08 1.87 -15.53
C THR A 135 6.31 2.60 -16.07
N GLY A 136 7.48 1.95 -16.05
CA GLY A 136 8.75 2.60 -16.43
C GLY A 136 9.28 3.59 -15.38
N ASP A 137 8.61 3.74 -14.23
CA ASP A 137 9.04 4.61 -13.13
C ASP A 137 9.29 3.80 -11.83
N ASN A 138 10.02 4.40 -10.87
CA ASN A 138 10.37 3.76 -9.61
C ASN A 138 10.58 4.82 -8.52
N PRO A 139 9.98 4.68 -7.32
CA PRO A 139 10.08 5.67 -6.24
C PRO A 139 11.50 5.85 -5.70
N LEU A 140 12.44 4.97 -6.06
CA LEU A 140 13.85 5.04 -5.68
C LEU A 140 14.71 5.83 -6.69
N ILE A 141 14.15 6.27 -7.82
CA ILE A 141 14.87 7.10 -8.80
C ILE A 141 15.25 8.43 -8.15
N GLY A 142 16.49 8.86 -8.38
CA GLY A 142 17.07 10.08 -7.81
C GLY A 142 18.15 9.80 -6.77
N LYS A 143 18.43 10.79 -5.92
CA LYS A 143 19.43 10.67 -4.85
C LYS A 143 18.96 9.68 -3.79
N ASN A 144 19.84 8.74 -3.42
CA ASN A 144 19.53 7.79 -2.33
C ASN A 144 19.23 8.53 -1.02
N LEU A 145 18.27 8.02 -0.28
CA LEU A 145 17.97 8.45 1.09
C LEU A 145 18.52 7.38 2.04
N ASP A 146 19.81 7.44 2.36
CA ASP A 146 20.57 6.41 3.07
C ASP A 146 19.91 5.97 4.40
N LYS A 147 19.08 6.84 4.98
CA LYS A 147 18.30 6.54 6.19
C LYS A 147 17.28 5.40 5.99
N PHE A 148 16.86 5.15 4.75
CA PHE A 148 15.86 4.13 4.40
C PHE A 148 16.49 2.87 3.80
N GLY A 149 17.82 2.79 3.69
CA GLY A 149 18.48 1.60 3.22
C GLY A 149 19.45 1.82 2.05
N PRO A 150 20.00 0.73 1.50
CA PRO A 150 21.01 0.79 0.46
C PRO A 150 20.44 1.31 -0.85
N ARG A 151 21.33 1.83 -1.73
CA ARG A 151 20.95 2.31 -3.07
C ARG A 151 20.26 1.26 -3.92
N PHE A 152 20.65 0.00 -3.75
CA PHE A 152 20.13 -1.16 -4.49
C PHE A 152 19.57 -2.17 -3.48
N PRO A 153 18.28 -2.02 -3.06
CA PRO A 153 17.66 -3.00 -2.16
C PRO A 153 17.44 -4.33 -2.89
N ASP A 154 17.61 -5.41 -2.15
CA ASP A 154 17.28 -6.75 -2.65
C ASP A 154 15.75 -6.92 -2.70
N MET A 155 15.20 -7.17 -3.90
CA MET A 155 13.77 -7.34 -4.15
C MET A 155 13.36 -8.82 -4.24
N SER A 156 14.22 -9.78 -3.88
CA SER A 156 13.93 -11.22 -3.98
C SER A 156 12.78 -11.69 -3.06
N GLU A 157 12.49 -10.94 -2.00
CA GLU A 157 11.38 -11.22 -1.08
C GLU A 157 10.75 -9.89 -0.62
N VAL A 158 9.94 -9.27 -1.46
CA VAL A 158 9.20 -8.03 -1.13
C VAL A 158 8.01 -8.35 -0.25
N TYR A 159 7.27 -9.38 -0.59
CA TYR A 159 6.07 -9.82 0.15
C TYR A 159 6.44 -10.90 1.16
N SER A 160 6.13 -10.64 2.43
CA SER A 160 6.54 -11.50 3.55
C SER A 160 5.94 -12.90 3.46
N LYS A 161 6.77 -13.92 3.28
CA LYS A 161 6.36 -15.33 3.31
C LYS A 161 5.71 -15.73 4.64
N ASN A 162 6.11 -15.07 5.74
CA ASN A 162 5.50 -15.31 7.04
C ASN A 162 4.06 -14.81 7.08
N PHE A 163 3.79 -13.61 6.54
CA PHE A 163 2.44 -13.07 6.46
C PHE A 163 1.57 -13.87 5.48
N LEU A 164 2.12 -14.32 4.37
CA LEU A 164 1.39 -15.18 3.43
C LEU A 164 0.94 -16.49 4.11
N ARG A 165 1.84 -17.16 4.86
CA ARG A 165 1.49 -18.38 5.63
C ARG A 165 0.43 -18.10 6.71
N LEU A 166 0.49 -16.94 7.37
CA LEU A 166 -0.51 -16.55 8.35
C LEU A 166 -1.86 -16.28 7.68
N ALA A 167 -1.86 -15.57 6.55
CA ALA A 167 -3.07 -15.31 5.76
C ALA A 167 -3.72 -16.61 5.28
N GLU A 168 -2.94 -17.57 4.76
CA GLU A 168 -3.44 -18.89 4.38
C GLU A 168 -4.08 -19.63 5.55
N LYS A 169 -3.44 -19.61 6.74
CA LYS A 169 -3.98 -20.25 7.94
C LYS A 169 -5.31 -19.63 8.37
N VAL A 170 -5.44 -18.31 8.30
CA VAL A 170 -6.67 -17.61 8.64
C VAL A 170 -7.75 -17.88 7.60
N ALA A 171 -7.41 -17.81 6.31
CA ALA A 171 -8.35 -17.99 5.21
C ALA A 171 -9.06 -19.34 5.23
N LYS A 172 -8.40 -20.42 5.69
CA LYS A 172 -8.92 -21.80 5.70
C LYS A 172 -10.35 -21.94 6.23
N ASN A 173 -10.76 -21.06 7.16
CA ASN A 173 -12.06 -21.14 7.82
C ASN A 173 -13.08 -20.14 7.23
N HIS A 174 -12.69 -19.35 6.22
CA HIS A 174 -13.50 -18.24 5.73
C HIS A 174 -13.68 -18.24 4.20
N PHE A 175 -12.61 -18.51 3.45
CA PHE A 175 -12.62 -18.51 1.99
C PHE A 175 -11.43 -19.30 1.42
N GLU A 176 -11.47 -19.59 0.12
CA GLU A 176 -10.35 -20.23 -0.58
C GLU A 176 -9.15 -19.27 -0.65
N PHE A 177 -8.00 -19.69 -0.11
CA PHE A 177 -6.78 -18.92 -0.17
C PHE A 177 -6.18 -18.97 -1.57
N LYS A 178 -6.11 -17.82 -2.22
CA LYS A 178 -5.54 -17.66 -3.56
C LYS A 178 -4.35 -16.72 -3.52
N THR A 179 -3.39 -16.96 -4.42
CA THR A 179 -2.19 -16.14 -4.56
C THR A 179 -1.98 -15.76 -6.02
N GLY A 180 -1.30 -14.61 -6.24
CA GLY A 180 -1.03 -14.16 -7.60
C GLY A 180 0.09 -13.13 -7.69
N ILE A 181 0.60 -12.96 -8.91
CA ILE A 181 1.58 -11.95 -9.30
C ILE A 181 0.83 -10.74 -9.84
N TYR A 182 1.11 -9.57 -9.27
CA TYR A 182 0.45 -8.32 -9.59
C TYR A 182 1.27 -7.49 -10.59
N ALA A 183 0.70 -7.15 -11.75
CA ALA A 183 1.29 -6.21 -12.69
C ALA A 183 0.77 -4.79 -12.43
N TRP A 184 1.69 -3.85 -12.22
CA TRP A 184 1.36 -2.44 -12.03
C TRP A 184 1.43 -1.69 -13.34
N PHE A 185 0.28 -1.19 -13.79
CA PHE A 185 0.12 -0.25 -14.89
C PHE A 185 -0.11 1.17 -14.37
N THR A 186 0.26 2.15 -15.17
CA THR A 186 0.09 3.58 -14.81
C THR A 186 -1.38 3.95 -14.64
N GLY A 187 -2.27 3.49 -15.52
CA GLY A 187 -3.62 4.02 -15.66
C GLY A 187 -3.61 5.45 -16.27
N PRO A 188 -4.71 6.22 -16.21
CA PRO A 188 -6.02 5.87 -15.63
C PRO A 188 -6.89 5.01 -16.55
N SER A 189 -6.49 4.76 -17.81
CA SER A 189 -7.22 3.84 -18.68
C SER A 189 -7.03 2.40 -18.22
N TYR A 190 -8.09 1.59 -18.30
CA TYR A 190 -7.93 0.15 -18.17
C TYR A 190 -7.14 -0.41 -19.35
N GLU A 191 -6.59 -1.60 -19.14
CA GLU A 191 -5.78 -2.30 -20.12
C GLU A 191 -6.62 -2.72 -21.34
N THR A 192 -6.05 -2.57 -22.51
CA THR A 192 -6.61 -3.15 -23.75
C THR A 192 -6.53 -4.68 -23.71
N PRO A 193 -7.32 -5.40 -24.51
CA PRO A 193 -7.19 -6.86 -24.61
C PRO A 193 -5.78 -7.34 -24.93
N ALA A 194 -5.03 -6.58 -25.74
CA ALA A 194 -3.64 -6.90 -26.09
C ALA A 194 -2.69 -6.71 -24.90
N GLU A 195 -2.89 -5.66 -24.09
CA GLU A 195 -2.12 -5.43 -22.86
C GLU A 195 -2.41 -6.49 -21.81
N VAL A 196 -3.67 -6.91 -21.65
CA VAL A 196 -4.04 -8.04 -20.79
C VAL A 196 -3.33 -9.32 -21.24
N GLN A 197 -3.35 -9.62 -22.55
CA GLN A 197 -2.66 -10.80 -23.07
C GLN A 197 -1.14 -10.71 -22.89
N PHE A 198 -0.56 -9.53 -23.06
CA PHE A 198 0.87 -9.29 -22.78
C PHE A 198 1.19 -9.55 -21.31
N ALA A 199 0.40 -9.00 -20.36
CA ALA A 199 0.58 -9.21 -18.93
C ALA A 199 0.51 -10.69 -18.56
N LYS A 200 -0.47 -11.45 -19.11
CA LYS A 200 -0.55 -12.91 -18.95
C LYS A 200 0.73 -13.61 -19.43
N ASN A 201 1.22 -13.26 -20.60
CA ASN A 201 2.38 -13.91 -21.23
C ASN A 201 3.68 -13.71 -20.42
N ILE A 202 3.81 -12.60 -19.70
CA ILE A 202 4.97 -12.34 -18.83
C ILE A 202 4.77 -12.85 -17.39
N GLY A 203 3.67 -13.55 -17.11
CA GLY A 203 3.43 -14.24 -15.84
C GLY A 203 2.63 -13.47 -14.81
N ALA A 204 1.95 -12.37 -15.18
CA ALA A 204 1.03 -11.70 -14.28
C ALA A 204 -0.29 -12.46 -14.14
N ASP A 205 -0.83 -12.48 -12.94
CA ASP A 205 -2.16 -13.02 -12.59
C ASP A 205 -3.19 -11.91 -12.40
N LEU A 206 -2.73 -10.71 -12.02
CA LEU A 206 -3.54 -9.56 -11.64
C LEU A 206 -2.99 -8.30 -12.31
N VAL A 207 -3.85 -7.33 -12.59
CA VAL A 207 -3.47 -5.99 -13.08
C VAL A 207 -4.10 -4.91 -12.20
N GLY A 208 -3.39 -3.80 -12.01
CA GLY A 208 -3.91 -2.66 -11.29
C GLY A 208 -2.96 -1.46 -11.31
N MET A 209 -3.34 -0.38 -10.62
CA MET A 209 -2.74 0.95 -10.77
C MET A 209 -2.14 1.51 -9.47
N SER A 210 -1.82 0.65 -8.48
CA SER A 210 -1.38 1.07 -7.14
C SER A 210 -0.37 0.09 -6.51
N THR A 211 -0.14 0.21 -5.18
CA THR A 211 0.49 -0.82 -4.33
C THR A 211 2.00 -0.99 -4.52
N VAL A 212 2.48 -1.05 -5.76
CA VAL A 212 3.90 -1.35 -6.05
C VAL A 212 4.86 -0.27 -5.57
N PRO A 213 4.57 1.05 -5.71
CA PRO A 213 5.44 2.09 -5.14
C PRO A 213 5.62 1.95 -3.63
N GLU A 214 4.53 1.71 -2.91
CA GLU A 214 4.54 1.51 -1.46
C GLU A 214 5.32 0.24 -1.08
N ALA A 215 5.12 -0.86 -1.79
CA ALA A 215 5.83 -2.11 -1.57
C ALA A 215 7.34 -1.97 -1.80
N ILE A 216 7.76 -1.22 -2.85
CA ILE A 216 9.17 -0.97 -3.15
C ILE A 216 9.87 -0.20 -2.01
N VAL A 217 9.24 0.84 -1.48
CA VAL A 217 9.88 1.66 -0.43
C VAL A 217 9.75 1.07 0.97
N ALA A 218 8.86 0.10 1.16
CA ALA A 218 8.70 -0.64 2.41
C ALA A 218 9.75 -1.75 2.59
N LYS A 219 10.34 -2.20 1.48
CA LYS A 219 11.44 -3.18 1.47
C LYS A 219 12.76 -2.57 1.91
#